data_a4cc6e95cb885c88cb111ca0f07a7179
#
_entry.id   a4cc6e95cb885c88cb111ca0f07a7179
#
_cell.length_a   1.000
_cell.length_b   1.000
_cell.length_c   1.000
_cell.angle_alpha   90.00
_cell.angle_beta   90.00
_cell.angle_gamma   90.00
#
_symmetry.space_group_name_H-M   'P 1'
#
loop_
_entity.id
_entity.type
_entity.pdbx_description
1 polymer ?
#
loop_
_entity_poly.entity_id
_entity_poly.type
_entity_poly.pdbx_seq_one_letter_code
_entity_poly.pdbx_strand_id
1 'polypeptide(L)'
;VIPADAKLPPWPKEVLPEWDQLSADEKKLFIRQVETFAAYAAYSDHEIGRVIQAVEDIGKLDNTLIIYINGDNGSSAEGGPIGTPNEVAFFNGVSVPVEVQLKKYYDDWGSEKTYNHMSAGWAWAFDTPFSWFKQNASRLGGIRQGMAISWPARIKDKGGLREQFVHVIDVMPTILEAAGIQAPEEVDGIKQAPIEGTSFAYTFDAQNAKAPSRHKLQYFEMFGQYALYDDGWLLSTKVDRAPWQVYGAANSDPLNNQVLELYDLNKDFNQTQDLAAQYPDKVQALKKRFIEEAHKYQVFPMDDSVAARIVAPRPNITAGRKTFVYTRPMTGLPQGDSPLLLDASYRISADLEVPQEGAEGMILTSGGRFAGYGFYLLKGKPVFLWNLLDLERVKWAGSEALSPGKHQVEFDFSYDGKGAGTLAYNSYSGLGQSGTGTLKVDGKVVDSKVMEKTLPMILQWDESFDVGSDTLTGVNDEDYLPPFTLTAKLDKLSIEVDRPQLSPEDIQKLEAAMQAKSASD
;
A
#
# COMPACT_ATOMS: atom_id res chain seq x y z
N VAL A 1 -0.48 28.04 -5.39
CA VAL A 1 -1.05 28.43 -6.69
C VAL A 1 0.04 28.29 -7.74
N ILE A 2 -0.30 27.65 -8.86
CA ILE A 2 0.65 27.40 -9.96
C ILE A 2 0.91 28.72 -10.68
N PRO A 3 2.18 29.11 -10.94
CA PRO A 3 2.51 30.26 -11.76
C PRO A 3 1.92 30.13 -13.18
N ALA A 4 1.44 31.23 -13.76
CA ALA A 4 0.83 31.24 -15.08
C ALA A 4 1.81 30.86 -16.21
N ASP A 5 3.10 31.01 -15.99
CA ASP A 5 4.21 30.70 -16.92
C ASP A 5 4.89 29.35 -16.61
N ALA A 6 4.35 28.57 -15.69
CA ALA A 6 4.86 27.23 -15.39
C ALA A 6 4.81 26.33 -16.64
N LYS A 7 5.92 25.73 -16.99
CA LYS A 7 6.03 24.82 -18.13
C LYS A 7 5.64 23.40 -17.69
N LEU A 8 4.94 22.67 -18.55
CA LEU A 8 4.71 21.24 -18.30
C LEU A 8 6.02 20.46 -18.45
N PRO A 9 6.29 19.50 -17.58
CA PRO A 9 7.40 18.58 -17.75
C PRO A 9 7.22 17.72 -19.00
N PRO A 10 8.32 17.22 -19.61
CA PRO A 10 8.22 16.32 -20.75
C PRO A 10 7.54 15.02 -20.32
N TRP A 11 6.64 14.51 -21.20
CA TRP A 11 5.97 13.23 -20.99
C TRP A 11 7.01 12.08 -20.96
N PRO A 12 6.93 11.11 -20.05
CA PRO A 12 7.89 10.01 -19.93
C PRO A 12 7.59 8.89 -20.94
N LYS A 13 7.86 9.15 -22.22
CA LYS A 13 7.53 8.28 -23.36
C LYS A 13 8.13 6.88 -23.28
N GLU A 14 9.22 6.75 -22.55
CA GLU A 14 9.94 5.49 -22.36
C GLU A 14 9.16 4.48 -21.52
N VAL A 15 8.24 4.97 -20.69
CA VAL A 15 7.49 4.13 -19.73
C VAL A 15 5.98 4.26 -19.84
N LEU A 16 5.47 5.33 -20.48
CA LEU A 16 4.03 5.55 -20.67
C LEU A 16 3.72 5.93 -22.12
N PRO A 17 2.76 5.27 -22.78
CA PRO A 17 2.30 5.67 -24.11
C PRO A 17 1.64 7.05 -24.08
N GLU A 18 1.79 7.82 -25.16
CA GLU A 18 1.05 9.07 -25.32
C GLU A 18 -0.44 8.77 -25.56
N TRP A 19 -1.31 9.69 -25.14
CA TRP A 19 -2.78 9.52 -25.27
C TRP A 19 -3.23 9.14 -26.68
N ASP A 20 -2.62 9.74 -27.71
CA ASP A 20 -3.02 9.49 -29.11
C ASP A 20 -2.59 8.10 -29.62
N GLN A 21 -1.65 7.45 -28.95
CA GLN A 21 -1.20 6.10 -29.26
C GLN A 21 -2.09 5.02 -28.67
N LEU A 22 -2.94 5.37 -27.69
CA LEU A 22 -3.85 4.43 -27.03
C LEU A 22 -4.95 3.96 -27.98
N SER A 23 -5.32 2.69 -27.86
CA SER A 23 -6.48 2.09 -28.54
C SER A 23 -7.81 2.72 -28.08
N ALA A 24 -8.88 2.48 -28.80
CA ALA A 24 -10.22 2.94 -28.41
C ALA A 24 -10.67 2.30 -27.08
N ASP A 25 -10.31 1.05 -26.84
CA ASP A 25 -10.66 0.32 -25.61
C ASP A 25 -9.88 0.84 -24.40
N GLU A 26 -8.59 1.10 -24.55
CA GLU A 26 -7.79 1.75 -23.50
C GLU A 26 -8.32 3.13 -23.16
N LYS A 27 -8.60 3.97 -24.17
CA LYS A 27 -9.19 5.31 -23.96
C LYS A 27 -10.53 5.21 -23.22
N LYS A 28 -11.40 4.28 -23.62
CA LYS A 28 -12.69 4.05 -22.96
C LYS A 28 -12.51 3.68 -21.48
N LEU A 29 -11.62 2.73 -21.20
CA LEU A 29 -11.31 2.31 -19.83
C LEU A 29 -10.71 3.45 -18.99
N PHE A 30 -9.71 4.14 -19.53
CA PHE A 30 -9.00 5.20 -18.81
C PHE A 30 -9.89 6.41 -18.51
N ILE A 31 -10.84 6.75 -19.40
CA ILE A 31 -11.86 7.75 -19.11
C ILE A 31 -12.71 7.32 -17.90
N ARG A 32 -13.16 6.05 -17.85
CA ARG A 32 -13.91 5.54 -16.70
C ARG A 32 -13.10 5.58 -15.40
N GLN A 33 -11.81 5.27 -15.47
CA GLN A 33 -10.90 5.33 -14.31
C GLN A 33 -10.79 6.76 -13.75
N VAL A 34 -10.57 7.75 -14.62
CA VAL A 34 -10.43 9.15 -14.18
C VAL A 34 -11.75 9.74 -13.68
N GLU A 35 -12.88 9.40 -14.28
CA GLU A 35 -14.20 9.81 -13.79
C GLU A 35 -14.45 9.28 -12.37
N THR A 36 -14.09 8.02 -12.11
CA THR A 36 -14.21 7.40 -10.78
C THR A 36 -13.30 8.09 -9.78
N PHE A 37 -12.04 8.36 -10.13
CA PHE A 37 -11.11 9.07 -9.25
C PHE A 37 -11.60 10.49 -8.94
N ALA A 38 -12.06 11.23 -9.94
CA ALA A 38 -12.58 12.59 -9.75
C ALA A 38 -13.85 12.60 -8.87
N ALA A 39 -14.73 11.62 -9.04
CA ALA A 39 -15.92 11.46 -8.22
C ALA A 39 -15.57 11.13 -6.76
N TYR A 40 -14.58 10.25 -6.55
CA TYR A 40 -14.09 9.93 -5.21
C TYR A 40 -13.43 11.14 -4.53
N ALA A 41 -12.62 11.91 -5.26
CA ALA A 41 -12.02 13.14 -4.74
C ALA A 41 -13.09 14.15 -4.34
N ALA A 42 -14.13 14.35 -5.16
CA ALA A 42 -15.24 15.25 -4.86
C ALA A 42 -16.05 14.77 -3.64
N TYR A 43 -16.26 13.44 -3.51
CA TYR A 43 -16.92 12.86 -2.34
C TYR A 43 -16.10 13.08 -1.07
N SER A 44 -14.79 12.83 -1.13
CA SER A 44 -13.88 13.04 0.01
C SER A 44 -13.85 14.50 0.45
N ASP A 45 -13.81 15.44 -0.48
CA ASP A 45 -13.87 16.89 -0.21
C ASP A 45 -15.19 17.27 0.49
N HIS A 46 -16.32 16.72 0.02
CA HIS A 46 -17.63 16.91 0.66
C HIS A 46 -17.64 16.40 2.12
N GLU A 47 -17.11 15.21 2.38
CA GLU A 47 -17.07 14.64 3.74
C GLU A 47 -16.14 15.42 4.67
N ILE A 48 -15.02 15.92 4.17
CA ILE A 48 -14.14 16.84 4.91
C ILE A 48 -14.91 18.13 5.25
N GLY A 49 -15.67 18.67 4.29
CA GLY A 49 -16.54 19.82 4.50
C GLY A 49 -17.55 19.59 5.63
N ARG A 50 -18.13 18.39 5.75
CA ARG A 50 -19.03 18.02 6.85
C ARG A 50 -18.36 18.04 8.22
N VAL A 51 -17.09 17.60 8.31
CA VAL A 51 -16.31 17.67 9.56
C VAL A 51 -16.09 19.14 9.96
N ILE A 52 -15.74 20.00 9.01
CA ILE A 52 -15.56 21.44 9.25
C ILE A 52 -16.89 22.09 9.69
N GLN A 53 -18.00 21.74 9.03
CA GLN A 53 -19.34 22.21 9.40
C GLN A 53 -19.71 21.79 10.83
N ALA A 54 -19.40 20.57 11.25
CA ALA A 54 -19.67 20.13 12.63
C ALA A 54 -18.90 20.98 13.66
N VAL A 55 -17.68 21.41 13.36
CA VAL A 55 -16.91 22.33 14.21
C VAL A 55 -17.58 23.71 14.28
N GLU A 56 -18.16 24.19 13.18
CA GLU A 56 -18.91 25.43 13.12
C GLU A 56 -20.20 25.35 13.94
N ASP A 57 -20.98 24.28 13.77
CA ASP A 57 -22.27 24.02 14.45
C ASP A 57 -22.14 24.01 15.99
N ILE A 58 -21.01 23.56 16.52
CA ILE A 58 -20.70 23.60 17.95
C ILE A 58 -20.09 24.95 18.38
N GLY A 59 -20.02 25.96 17.47
CA GLY A 59 -19.54 27.30 17.74
C GLY A 59 -18.04 27.41 18.04
N LYS A 60 -17.21 26.49 17.52
CA LYS A 60 -15.77 26.45 17.80
C LYS A 60 -14.89 26.85 16.62
N LEU A 61 -15.45 27.01 15.41
CA LEU A 61 -14.68 27.24 14.19
C LEU A 61 -13.77 28.48 14.28
N ASP A 62 -14.23 29.56 14.89
CA ASP A 62 -13.43 30.79 14.98
C ASP A 62 -12.08 30.60 15.67
N ASN A 63 -12.03 29.75 16.71
CA ASN A 63 -10.80 29.45 17.45
C ASN A 63 -10.32 28.00 17.27
N THR A 64 -10.47 27.46 16.08
CA THR A 64 -9.96 26.16 15.69
C THR A 64 -8.91 26.32 14.58
N LEU A 65 -7.71 25.77 14.80
CA LEU A 65 -6.70 25.63 13.75
C LEU A 65 -7.05 24.41 12.91
N ILE A 66 -7.32 24.62 11.63
CA ILE A 66 -7.52 23.57 10.63
C ILE A 66 -6.34 23.59 9.68
N ILE A 67 -5.67 22.45 9.54
CA ILE A 67 -4.59 22.25 8.57
C ILE A 67 -5.08 21.14 7.62
N TYR A 68 -5.32 21.50 6.37
CA TYR A 68 -5.71 20.57 5.32
C TYR A 68 -4.52 20.33 4.38
N ILE A 69 -4.05 19.09 4.31
CA ILE A 69 -2.97 18.65 3.42
C ILE A 69 -3.60 17.71 2.39
N ASN A 70 -3.51 18.09 1.12
CA ASN A 70 -4.10 17.33 0.02
C ASN A 70 -3.09 16.33 -0.53
N GLY A 71 -3.12 15.12 0.02
CA GLY A 71 -2.14 14.08 -0.24
C GLY A 71 -0.88 14.21 0.64
N ASP A 72 0.01 13.26 0.52
CA ASP A 72 1.24 13.18 1.32
C ASP A 72 2.49 12.93 0.46
N ASN A 73 2.35 12.26 -0.69
CA ASN A 73 3.48 11.77 -1.49
C ASN A 73 3.21 11.70 -3.01
N GLY A 74 2.32 12.52 -3.52
CA GLY A 74 1.91 12.53 -4.94
C GLY A 74 0.86 11.49 -5.29
N SER A 75 0.31 11.60 -6.50
CA SER A 75 -0.70 10.67 -7.02
C SER A 75 -0.11 9.29 -7.19
N SER A 76 -0.87 8.24 -6.85
CA SER A 76 -0.39 6.88 -6.94
C SER A 76 -0.43 6.34 -8.36
N ALA A 77 0.69 5.77 -8.82
CA ALA A 77 0.83 5.06 -10.09
C ALA A 77 0.89 3.53 -9.91
N GLU A 78 0.48 3.02 -8.75
CA GLU A 78 0.56 1.60 -8.39
C GLU A 78 -0.43 0.73 -9.15
N GLY A 79 -1.36 1.31 -9.91
CA GLY A 79 -2.17 0.58 -10.90
C GLY A 79 -1.41 0.20 -12.18
N GLY A 80 -0.16 0.67 -12.32
CA GLY A 80 0.63 0.47 -13.54
C GLY A 80 0.09 1.23 -14.76
N PRO A 81 0.60 0.94 -15.96
CA PRO A 81 0.22 1.68 -17.17
C PRO A 81 -1.27 1.62 -17.53
N ILE A 82 -1.96 0.53 -17.20
CA ILE A 82 -3.36 0.30 -17.60
C ILE A 82 -4.37 0.40 -16.45
N GLY A 83 -3.89 0.64 -15.22
CA GLY A 83 -4.73 0.57 -14.03
C GLY A 83 -5.12 -0.87 -13.65
N THR A 84 -5.85 -1.01 -12.55
CA THR A 84 -6.33 -2.32 -12.08
C THR A 84 -7.70 -2.20 -11.42
N PRO A 85 -8.61 -3.16 -11.60
CA PRO A 85 -9.87 -3.21 -10.87
C PRO A 85 -9.70 -3.75 -9.44
N ASN A 86 -8.52 -4.31 -9.13
CA ASN A 86 -8.17 -4.86 -7.83
C ASN A 86 -6.69 -4.59 -7.53
N GLU A 87 -6.42 -3.70 -6.59
CA GLU A 87 -5.07 -3.30 -6.20
C GLU A 87 -4.27 -4.47 -5.61
N VAL A 88 -4.92 -5.42 -4.93
CA VAL A 88 -4.28 -6.63 -4.41
C VAL A 88 -3.71 -7.50 -5.54
N ALA A 89 -4.33 -7.47 -6.73
CA ALA A 89 -3.79 -8.14 -7.92
C ALA A 89 -2.45 -7.53 -8.35
N PHE A 90 -2.37 -6.20 -8.39
CA PHE A 90 -1.12 -5.51 -8.73
C PHE A 90 0.02 -5.88 -7.76
N PHE A 91 -0.23 -5.87 -6.45
CA PHE A 91 0.78 -6.25 -5.45
C PHE A 91 1.15 -7.73 -5.44
N ASN A 92 0.32 -8.60 -6.04
CA ASN A 92 0.69 -9.98 -6.35
C ASN A 92 1.34 -10.14 -7.74
N GLY A 93 1.66 -9.04 -8.45
CA GLY A 93 2.28 -9.07 -9.77
C GLY A 93 1.33 -9.50 -10.89
N VAL A 94 0.01 -9.43 -10.67
CA VAL A 94 -1.01 -9.81 -11.66
C VAL A 94 -1.54 -8.57 -12.36
N SER A 95 -1.27 -8.45 -13.66
CA SER A 95 -1.88 -7.44 -14.52
C SER A 95 -3.22 -7.98 -15.05
N VAL A 96 -4.31 -7.24 -14.86
CA VAL A 96 -5.62 -7.58 -15.41
C VAL A 96 -5.76 -6.93 -16.79
N PRO A 97 -5.85 -7.71 -17.88
CA PRO A 97 -5.90 -7.16 -19.25
C PRO A 97 -7.07 -6.20 -19.48
N VAL A 98 -6.90 -5.21 -20.37
CA VAL A 98 -7.92 -4.18 -20.68
C VAL A 98 -9.26 -4.80 -21.08
N GLU A 99 -9.25 -5.84 -21.92
CA GLU A 99 -10.47 -6.54 -22.35
C GLU A 99 -11.20 -7.21 -21.18
N VAL A 100 -10.48 -7.73 -20.19
CA VAL A 100 -11.06 -8.32 -18.98
C VAL A 100 -11.66 -7.23 -18.11
N GLN A 101 -10.94 -6.11 -17.93
CA GLN A 101 -11.42 -4.96 -17.17
C GLN A 101 -12.71 -4.40 -17.78
N LEU A 102 -12.75 -4.23 -19.10
CA LEU A 102 -13.95 -3.74 -19.82
C LEU A 102 -15.12 -4.71 -19.73
N LYS A 103 -14.88 -6.01 -19.83
CA LYS A 103 -15.92 -7.02 -19.84
C LYS A 103 -16.51 -7.30 -18.47
N LYS A 104 -15.66 -7.39 -17.43
CA LYS A 104 -16.08 -7.84 -16.09
C LYS A 104 -16.34 -6.69 -15.14
N TYR A 105 -15.56 -5.60 -15.21
CA TYR A 105 -15.51 -4.60 -14.14
C TYR A 105 -15.95 -3.19 -14.55
N TYR A 106 -16.15 -2.92 -15.84
CA TYR A 106 -16.38 -1.56 -16.34
C TYR A 106 -17.54 -0.83 -15.66
N ASP A 107 -18.68 -1.50 -15.50
CA ASP A 107 -19.87 -0.92 -14.86
C ASP A 107 -19.74 -0.85 -13.32
N ASP A 108 -18.94 -1.74 -12.74
CA ASP A 108 -18.70 -1.82 -11.31
C ASP A 108 -17.50 -0.96 -10.86
N TRP A 109 -16.80 -0.29 -11.78
CA TRP A 109 -15.63 0.53 -11.45
C TRP A 109 -15.99 1.66 -10.49
N GLY A 110 -15.38 1.64 -9.27
CA GLY A 110 -15.67 2.59 -8.20
C GLY A 110 -16.82 2.19 -7.27
N SER A 111 -17.39 0.99 -7.44
CA SER A 111 -18.34 0.40 -6.50
C SER A 111 -17.62 -0.51 -5.49
N GLU A 112 -18.38 -1.05 -4.54
CA GLU A 112 -17.90 -2.03 -3.55
C GLU A 112 -17.41 -3.35 -4.17
N LYS A 113 -17.61 -3.56 -5.47
CA LYS A 113 -17.15 -4.75 -6.20
C LYS A 113 -15.78 -4.57 -6.84
N THR A 114 -15.17 -3.40 -6.68
CA THR A 114 -13.82 -3.12 -7.16
C THR A 114 -12.97 -2.48 -6.07
N TYR A 115 -11.70 -2.86 -6.03
CA TYR A 115 -10.66 -2.22 -5.23
C TYR A 115 -9.66 -1.58 -6.18
N ASN A 116 -10.16 -0.59 -6.90
CA ASN A 116 -9.58 -0.13 -8.14
C ASN A 116 -8.48 0.91 -7.98
N HIS A 117 -7.57 0.92 -8.95
CA HIS A 117 -6.51 1.89 -9.08
C HIS A 117 -6.41 2.40 -10.52
N MET A 118 -6.33 3.71 -10.72
CA MET A 118 -6.25 4.31 -12.05
C MET A 118 -4.91 4.03 -12.74
N SER A 119 -4.86 4.22 -14.06
CA SER A 119 -3.64 4.11 -14.85
C SER A 119 -2.62 5.20 -14.49
N ALA A 120 -1.34 4.87 -14.57
CA ALA A 120 -0.23 5.77 -14.22
C ALA A 120 -0.21 7.07 -15.06
N GLY A 121 -0.77 7.06 -16.26
CA GLY A 121 -0.93 8.28 -17.06
C GLY A 121 -1.79 9.34 -16.36
N TRP A 122 -2.81 8.93 -15.63
CA TRP A 122 -3.62 9.84 -14.82
C TRP A 122 -2.89 10.31 -13.56
N ALA A 123 -2.10 9.44 -12.91
CA ALA A 123 -1.26 9.86 -11.80
C ALA A 123 -0.33 11.01 -12.23
N TRP A 124 0.32 10.89 -13.41
CA TRP A 124 1.11 11.98 -13.97
C TRP A 124 0.28 13.26 -14.21
N ALA A 125 -0.91 13.13 -14.79
CA ALA A 125 -1.76 14.27 -15.10
C ALA A 125 -2.20 15.04 -13.85
N PHE A 126 -2.51 14.34 -12.76
CA PHE A 126 -2.94 14.95 -11.50
C PHE A 126 -1.80 15.63 -10.73
N ASP A 127 -0.55 15.22 -10.94
CA ASP A 127 0.61 15.87 -10.31
C ASP A 127 1.14 17.06 -11.12
N THR A 128 0.67 17.29 -12.35
CA THR A 128 1.12 18.44 -13.15
C THR A 128 0.88 19.78 -12.44
N PRO A 129 1.82 20.72 -12.53
CA PRO A 129 2.98 20.81 -13.44
C PRO A 129 4.24 20.14 -12.91
N PHE A 130 4.18 19.34 -11.85
CA PHE A 130 5.32 18.60 -11.33
C PHE A 130 5.51 17.31 -12.11
N SER A 131 6.75 16.82 -12.20
CA SER A 131 7.07 15.57 -12.86
C SER A 131 7.02 14.40 -11.86
N TRP A 132 6.67 13.24 -12.38
CA TRP A 132 6.55 12.00 -11.62
C TRP A 132 5.47 12.05 -10.53
N PHE A 133 5.45 11.08 -9.63
CA PHE A 133 4.35 10.80 -8.72
C PHE A 133 4.84 10.03 -7.49
N LYS A 134 3.94 9.53 -6.67
CA LYS A 134 4.22 8.71 -5.48
C LYS A 134 5.38 7.71 -5.71
N GLN A 135 6.23 7.53 -4.73
CA GLN A 135 7.47 6.76 -4.68
C GLN A 135 8.71 7.45 -5.29
N ASN A 136 8.57 8.49 -6.10
CA ASN A 136 9.69 9.20 -6.69
C ASN A 136 10.19 10.33 -5.77
N ALA A 137 10.94 9.99 -4.72
CA ALA A 137 11.40 10.93 -3.69
C ALA A 137 12.36 12.02 -4.22
N SER A 138 12.85 11.91 -5.45
CA SER A 138 13.70 12.89 -6.10
C SER A 138 12.94 13.90 -6.97
N ARG A 139 11.60 13.78 -7.05
CA ARG A 139 10.77 14.61 -7.92
C ARG A 139 9.65 15.31 -7.17
N LEU A 140 9.37 16.55 -7.57
CA LEU A 140 8.33 17.34 -6.90
C LEU A 140 6.92 16.71 -7.00
N GLY A 141 6.59 15.96 -8.07
CA GLY A 141 5.34 15.21 -8.15
C GLY A 141 5.22 14.13 -7.06
N GLY A 142 6.34 13.60 -6.57
CA GLY A 142 6.34 12.62 -5.47
C GLY A 142 6.48 13.22 -4.07
N ILE A 143 6.89 14.50 -3.94
CA ILE A 143 7.21 15.07 -2.61
C ILE A 143 6.57 16.43 -2.32
N ARG A 144 5.95 17.09 -3.31
CA ARG A 144 5.33 18.42 -3.11
C ARG A 144 3.82 18.33 -3.15
N GLN A 145 3.19 18.73 -2.04
CA GLN A 145 1.74 18.68 -1.86
C GLN A 145 1.14 20.03 -1.56
N GLY A 146 -0.16 20.18 -1.84
CA GLY A 146 -0.93 21.36 -1.49
C GLY A 146 -1.31 21.36 -0.01
N MET A 147 -1.18 22.51 0.65
CA MET A 147 -1.63 22.69 2.02
C MET A 147 -2.48 23.97 2.15
N ALA A 148 -3.60 23.86 2.84
CA ALA A 148 -4.44 25.00 3.22
C ALA A 148 -4.57 25.08 4.74
N ILE A 149 -4.50 26.30 5.29
CA ILE A 149 -4.58 26.52 6.74
C ILE A 149 -5.66 27.55 7.02
N SER A 150 -6.53 27.25 7.98
CA SER A 150 -7.56 28.16 8.47
C SER A 150 -7.52 28.25 9.99
N TRP A 151 -7.53 29.47 10.51
CA TRP A 151 -7.73 29.77 11.92
C TRP A 151 -8.28 31.19 12.02
N PRO A 152 -9.61 31.40 11.93
CA PRO A 152 -10.22 32.72 11.81
C PRO A 152 -9.86 33.71 12.93
N ALA A 153 -9.69 33.20 14.16
CA ALA A 153 -9.25 34.04 15.28
C ALA A 153 -7.86 34.66 15.07
N ARG A 154 -6.98 34.01 14.31
CA ARG A 154 -5.57 34.40 14.18
C ARG A 154 -5.15 34.79 12.77
N ILE A 155 -5.58 34.06 11.74
CA ILE A 155 -5.24 34.33 10.34
C ILE A 155 -6.28 35.28 9.75
N LYS A 156 -5.87 36.51 9.44
CA LYS A 156 -6.82 37.60 9.03
C LYS A 156 -6.86 37.81 7.52
N ASP A 157 -5.82 37.42 6.77
CA ASP A 157 -5.74 37.56 5.32
C ASP A 157 -6.30 36.32 4.62
N LYS A 158 -7.62 36.29 4.44
CA LYS A 158 -8.31 35.18 3.75
C LYS A 158 -7.78 34.98 2.33
N GLY A 159 -7.40 33.76 2.00
CA GLY A 159 -6.82 33.41 0.70
C GLY A 159 -5.37 33.88 0.49
N GLY A 160 -4.71 34.35 1.55
CA GLY A 160 -3.31 34.76 1.49
C GLY A 160 -2.37 33.59 1.16
N LEU A 161 -1.44 33.82 0.22
CA LEU A 161 -0.45 32.82 -0.18
C LEU A 161 0.77 32.86 0.74
N ARG A 162 1.36 31.70 0.95
CA ARG A 162 2.61 31.49 1.68
C ARG A 162 3.53 30.61 0.81
N GLU A 163 4.74 31.09 0.57
CA GLU A 163 5.71 30.44 -0.32
C GLU A 163 6.92 29.86 0.45
N GLN A 164 6.88 29.98 1.77
CA GLN A 164 7.92 29.39 2.62
C GLN A 164 7.96 27.88 2.43
N PHE A 165 9.18 27.33 2.33
CA PHE A 165 9.36 25.90 2.40
C PHE A 165 8.95 25.39 3.78
N VAL A 166 8.09 24.38 3.79
CA VAL A 166 7.68 23.63 4.97
C VAL A 166 7.68 22.14 4.65
N HIS A 167 7.87 21.30 5.65
CA HIS A 167 7.81 19.87 5.55
C HIS A 167 6.77 19.30 6.52
N VAL A 168 6.26 18.10 6.30
CA VAL A 168 5.23 17.50 7.18
C VAL A 168 5.67 17.40 8.63
N ILE A 169 6.99 17.23 8.89
CA ILE A 169 7.53 17.20 10.27
C ILE A 169 7.38 18.55 10.99
N ASP A 170 7.13 19.65 10.27
CA ASP A 170 6.94 20.99 10.84
C ASP A 170 5.53 21.20 11.40
N VAL A 171 4.59 20.32 11.07
CA VAL A 171 3.19 20.41 11.52
C VAL A 171 3.10 20.26 13.04
N MET A 172 3.75 19.26 13.62
CA MET A 172 3.70 19.00 15.06
C MET A 172 4.23 20.20 15.89
N PRO A 173 5.45 20.71 15.64
CA PRO A 173 5.93 21.86 16.41
C PRO A 173 5.09 23.13 16.16
N THR A 174 4.45 23.26 15.00
CA THR A 174 3.51 24.37 14.72
C THR A 174 2.24 24.25 15.57
N ILE A 175 1.67 23.06 15.70
CA ILE A 175 0.50 22.81 16.56
C ILE A 175 0.85 23.09 18.03
N LEU A 176 2.00 22.61 18.49
CA LEU A 176 2.45 22.84 19.89
C LEU A 176 2.64 24.33 20.18
N GLU A 177 3.28 25.08 19.28
CA GLU A 177 3.42 26.53 19.41
C GLU A 177 2.06 27.24 19.39
N ALA A 178 1.19 26.86 18.47
CA ALA A 178 -0.15 27.44 18.35
C ALA A 178 -1.02 27.19 19.59
N ALA A 179 -0.90 26.04 20.20
CA ALA A 179 -1.61 25.64 21.43
C ALA A 179 -0.93 26.16 22.72
N GLY A 180 0.29 26.70 22.63
CA GLY A 180 1.08 27.11 23.80
C GLY A 180 1.52 25.94 24.68
N ILE A 181 1.72 24.76 24.08
CA ILE A 181 2.12 23.52 24.76
C ILE A 181 3.60 23.24 24.49
N GLN A 182 4.35 22.91 25.53
CA GLN A 182 5.70 22.41 25.38
C GLN A 182 5.69 20.88 25.21
N ALA A 183 6.47 20.39 24.26
CA ALA A 183 6.63 18.95 24.10
C ALA A 183 7.26 18.34 25.39
N PRO A 184 6.73 17.21 25.89
CA PRO A 184 7.31 16.56 27.05
C PRO A 184 8.68 15.96 26.68
N GLU A 185 9.66 16.09 27.59
CA GLU A 185 10.96 15.45 27.44
C GLU A 185 10.89 13.94 27.74
N GLU A 186 9.91 13.55 28.54
CA GLU A 186 9.70 12.17 28.98
C GLU A 186 8.20 11.84 29.05
N VAL A 187 7.80 10.65 28.60
CA VAL A 187 6.45 10.11 28.71
C VAL A 187 6.53 8.71 29.32
N ASP A 188 5.81 8.48 30.41
CA ASP A 188 5.79 7.20 31.14
C ASP A 188 7.17 6.64 31.48
N GLY A 189 8.13 7.51 31.85
CA GLY A 189 9.50 7.14 32.18
C GLY A 189 10.41 6.90 30.95
N ILE A 190 9.92 7.16 29.74
CA ILE A 190 10.67 7.00 28.48
C ILE A 190 11.03 8.37 27.91
N LYS A 191 12.34 8.62 27.80
CA LYS A 191 12.85 9.82 27.14
C LYS A 191 12.41 9.89 25.69
N GLN A 192 11.82 11.00 25.31
CA GLN A 192 11.33 11.22 23.95
C GLN A 192 12.45 11.60 22.98
N ALA A 193 12.31 11.18 21.71
CA ALA A 193 13.16 11.66 20.64
C ALA A 193 12.88 13.16 20.37
N PRO A 194 13.88 13.95 19.94
CA PRO A 194 13.67 15.34 19.60
C PRO A 194 12.68 15.50 18.43
N ILE A 195 11.86 16.55 18.47
CA ILE A 195 11.05 16.95 17.32
C ILE A 195 11.96 17.72 16.36
N GLU A 196 12.24 17.12 15.19
CA GLU A 196 13.19 17.67 14.22
C GLU A 196 12.60 18.80 13.36
N GLY A 197 11.28 18.94 13.32
CA GLY A 197 10.59 19.97 12.53
C GLY A 197 10.76 21.38 13.09
N THR A 198 10.48 22.35 12.24
CA THR A 198 10.56 23.79 12.55
C THR A 198 9.17 24.43 12.43
N SER A 199 8.67 25.03 13.50
CA SER A 199 7.36 25.69 13.48
C SER A 199 7.27 26.77 12.41
N PHE A 200 6.18 26.74 11.63
CA PHE A 200 5.80 27.78 10.68
C PHE A 200 4.65 28.67 11.17
N ALA A 201 4.31 28.63 12.48
CA ALA A 201 3.24 29.47 13.04
C ALA A 201 3.46 30.99 12.79
N TYR A 202 4.71 31.44 12.61
CA TYR A 202 5.03 32.83 12.24
C TYR A 202 4.37 33.27 10.93
N THR A 203 4.10 32.33 10.01
CA THR A 203 3.46 32.61 8.71
C THR A 203 1.97 32.90 8.83
N PHE A 204 1.36 32.66 10.00
CA PHE A 204 -0.04 32.98 10.25
C PHE A 204 -0.31 34.50 10.26
N ASP A 205 0.72 35.28 10.48
CA ASP A 205 0.65 36.74 10.39
C ASP A 205 0.93 37.18 8.94
N ALA A 206 0.01 37.96 8.36
CA ALA A 206 0.11 38.48 7.00
C ALA A 206 1.40 39.27 6.73
N GLN A 207 1.93 40.02 7.74
CA GLN A 207 3.20 40.75 7.61
C GLN A 207 4.38 39.82 7.30
N ASN A 208 4.31 38.54 7.65
CA ASN A 208 5.33 37.52 7.43
C ASN A 208 5.09 36.73 6.15
N ALA A 209 4.13 37.09 5.28
CA ALA A 209 3.83 36.37 4.06
C ALA A 209 5.04 36.15 3.13
N LYS A 210 6.02 37.07 3.17
CA LYS A 210 7.27 37.01 2.41
C LYS A 210 8.51 36.86 3.31
N ALA A 211 8.34 36.52 4.58
CA ALA A 211 9.47 36.26 5.46
C ALA A 211 10.26 35.03 4.95
N PRO A 212 11.58 34.94 5.17
CA PRO A 212 12.36 33.76 4.80
C PRO A 212 11.83 32.50 5.46
N SER A 213 11.95 31.37 4.76
CA SER A 213 11.70 30.04 5.34
C SER A 213 12.60 29.82 6.56
N ARG A 214 12.05 29.29 7.63
CA ARG A 214 12.83 28.88 8.81
C ARG A 214 13.40 27.49 8.62
N HIS A 215 12.68 26.59 7.93
CA HIS A 215 13.15 25.26 7.54
C HIS A 215 14.00 25.41 6.27
N LYS A 216 15.29 25.13 6.38
CA LYS A 216 16.29 25.42 5.34
C LYS A 216 16.82 24.19 4.65
N LEU A 217 16.81 23.03 5.30
CA LEU A 217 17.47 21.82 4.86
C LEU A 217 16.55 20.64 5.07
N GLN A 218 16.25 19.88 4.02
CA GLN A 218 15.48 18.65 4.08
C GLN A 218 16.00 17.62 3.09
N TYR A 219 16.29 16.41 3.57
CA TYR A 219 16.55 15.27 2.70
C TYR A 219 15.27 14.48 2.41
N PHE A 220 15.27 13.79 1.28
CA PHE A 220 14.25 12.84 0.88
C PHE A 220 14.94 11.57 0.38
N GLU A 221 14.40 10.40 0.71
CA GLU A 221 14.90 9.14 0.16
C GLU A 221 13.75 8.12 0.12
N MET A 222 13.65 7.40 -1.01
CA MET A 222 12.78 6.24 -1.17
C MET A 222 13.29 5.32 -2.28
N PHE A 223 13.48 4.05 -1.95
CA PHE A 223 13.96 3.03 -2.90
C PHE A 223 15.23 3.46 -3.65
N GLY A 224 16.20 4.03 -2.92
CA GLY A 224 17.47 4.49 -3.48
C GLY A 224 17.41 5.81 -4.25
N GLN A 225 16.25 6.32 -4.61
CA GLN A 225 16.09 7.66 -5.15
C GLN A 225 16.17 8.68 -4.03
N TYR A 226 16.97 9.73 -4.20
CA TYR A 226 17.15 10.73 -3.16
C TYR A 226 17.18 12.16 -3.69
N ALA A 227 16.82 13.08 -2.80
CA ALA A 227 16.96 14.51 -3.00
C ALA A 227 17.40 15.21 -1.73
N LEU A 228 18.00 16.39 -1.89
CA LEU A 228 18.28 17.32 -0.82
C LEU A 228 17.84 18.73 -1.20
N TYR A 229 16.87 19.24 -0.46
CA TYR A 229 16.52 20.66 -0.47
C TYR A 229 17.47 21.44 0.45
N ASP A 230 18.04 22.54 -0.03
CA ASP A 230 18.90 23.45 0.72
C ASP A 230 18.62 24.90 0.30
N ASP A 231 17.76 25.57 1.08
CA ASP A 231 17.41 27.00 0.94
C ASP A 231 17.11 27.42 -0.51
N GLY A 232 16.21 26.70 -1.17
CA GLY A 232 15.74 26.93 -2.53
C GLY A 232 16.48 26.14 -3.62
N TRP A 233 17.58 25.48 -3.30
CA TRP A 233 18.24 24.54 -4.21
C TRP A 233 17.78 23.12 -3.95
N LEU A 234 17.59 22.34 -5.01
CA LEU A 234 17.23 20.93 -4.93
C LEU A 234 18.24 20.09 -5.72
N LEU A 235 19.04 19.30 -5.01
CA LEU A 235 19.78 18.19 -5.59
C LEU A 235 18.84 17.01 -5.74
N SER A 236 18.83 16.33 -6.88
CA SER A 236 17.93 15.20 -7.15
C SER A 236 18.66 14.09 -7.89
N THR A 237 18.27 12.84 -7.65
CA THR A 237 18.62 11.76 -8.57
C THR A 237 17.67 11.76 -9.76
N LYS A 238 18.18 11.43 -10.95
CA LYS A 238 17.34 11.18 -12.12
C LYS A 238 16.53 9.89 -11.88
N VAL A 239 15.24 9.92 -12.20
CA VAL A 239 14.42 8.71 -12.11
C VAL A 239 14.84 7.71 -13.17
N ASP A 240 15.21 6.53 -12.77
CA ASP A 240 15.69 5.43 -13.60
C ASP A 240 14.71 4.22 -13.63
N ARG A 241 13.70 4.22 -12.74
CA ARG A 241 12.73 3.16 -12.62
C ARG A 241 11.33 3.72 -12.32
N ALA A 242 10.33 3.26 -13.04
CA ALA A 242 8.93 3.58 -12.73
C ALA A 242 8.41 2.74 -11.54
N PRO A 243 7.45 3.26 -10.73
CA PRO A 243 6.93 2.57 -9.54
C PRO A 243 6.38 1.17 -9.78
N TRP A 244 5.83 0.88 -10.96
CA TRP A 244 5.31 -0.45 -11.32
C TRP A 244 6.37 -1.44 -11.76
N GLN A 245 7.61 -1.02 -11.98
CA GLN A 245 8.73 -1.89 -12.31
C GLN A 245 9.34 -2.47 -11.02
N VAL A 246 8.59 -3.36 -10.38
CA VAL A 246 8.88 -3.89 -9.04
C VAL A 246 10.02 -4.91 -9.05
N TYR A 247 10.26 -5.56 -10.20
CA TYR A 247 11.15 -6.72 -10.33
C TYR A 247 12.48 -6.39 -11.04
N GLY A 248 12.92 -5.15 -11.03
CA GLY A 248 14.23 -4.76 -11.56
C GLY A 248 15.42 -5.28 -10.75
N ALA A 249 16.59 -5.38 -11.37
CA ALA A 249 17.82 -5.63 -10.63
C ALA A 249 18.11 -4.45 -9.70
N ALA A 250 18.39 -4.75 -8.42
CA ALA A 250 18.76 -3.72 -7.47
C ALA A 250 20.08 -3.04 -7.87
N ASN A 251 20.13 -1.71 -7.72
CA ASN A 251 21.37 -0.96 -7.89
C ASN A 251 22.31 -1.27 -6.73
N SER A 252 23.48 -1.80 -7.02
CA SER A 252 24.46 -2.19 -6.00
C SER A 252 25.02 -1.01 -5.19
N ASP A 253 24.92 0.21 -5.71
CA ASP A 253 25.36 1.45 -5.05
C ASP A 253 24.43 2.62 -5.43
N PRO A 254 23.22 2.69 -4.82
CA PRO A 254 22.26 3.75 -5.13
C PRO A 254 22.78 5.16 -4.85
N LEU A 255 23.78 5.30 -3.99
CA LEU A 255 24.38 6.60 -3.70
C LEU A 255 25.26 7.13 -4.84
N ASN A 256 25.98 6.25 -5.54
CA ASN A 256 27.01 6.69 -6.49
C ASN A 256 26.71 6.34 -7.95
N ASN A 257 25.90 5.31 -8.21
CA ASN A 257 25.58 4.85 -9.55
C ASN A 257 24.36 5.54 -10.19
N GLN A 258 23.96 6.71 -9.65
CA GLN A 258 22.84 7.48 -10.19
C GLN A 258 23.30 8.80 -10.79
N VAL A 259 22.60 9.26 -11.83
CA VAL A 259 22.79 10.57 -12.41
C VAL A 259 22.18 11.62 -11.47
N LEU A 260 22.97 12.64 -11.14
CA LEU A 260 22.53 13.76 -10.31
C LEU A 260 22.11 14.94 -11.17
N GLU A 261 21.03 15.57 -10.80
CA GLU A 261 20.46 16.77 -11.37
C GLU A 261 20.36 17.87 -10.30
N LEU A 262 20.39 19.13 -10.69
CA LEU A 262 20.36 20.28 -9.77
C LEU A 262 19.36 21.33 -10.24
N TYR A 263 18.52 21.82 -9.32
CA TYR A 263 17.47 22.79 -9.62
C TYR A 263 17.50 23.98 -8.67
N ASP A 264 17.26 25.21 -9.20
CA ASP A 264 17.03 26.42 -8.42
C ASP A 264 15.51 26.68 -8.32
N LEU A 265 14.88 26.16 -7.28
CA LEU A 265 13.42 26.25 -7.10
C LEU A 265 12.92 27.69 -6.86
N ASN A 266 13.82 28.66 -6.61
CA ASN A 266 13.44 30.07 -6.56
C ASN A 266 13.14 30.63 -7.94
N LYS A 267 13.61 29.99 -9.01
CA LYS A 267 13.43 30.40 -10.42
C LYS A 267 12.71 29.37 -11.26
N ASP A 268 12.79 28.11 -10.87
CA ASP A 268 12.20 26.96 -11.55
C ASP A 268 11.19 26.30 -10.61
N PHE A 269 9.94 26.78 -10.66
CA PHE A 269 8.87 26.36 -9.75
C PHE A 269 8.64 24.85 -9.73
N ASN A 270 8.87 24.17 -10.85
CA ASN A 270 8.43 22.78 -11.05
C ASN A 270 9.53 21.86 -11.57
N GLN A 271 10.81 22.19 -11.29
CA GLN A 271 11.92 21.27 -11.52
C GLN A 271 12.07 20.85 -13.00
N THR A 272 12.15 21.85 -13.91
CA THR A 272 12.21 21.61 -15.36
C THR A 272 13.58 21.92 -15.97
N GLN A 273 14.42 22.70 -15.29
CA GLN A 273 15.71 23.13 -15.82
C GLN A 273 16.85 22.56 -14.97
N ASP A 274 17.46 21.49 -15.44
CA ASP A 274 18.65 20.93 -14.80
C ASP A 274 19.88 21.86 -14.99
N LEU A 275 20.48 22.23 -13.86
CA LEU A 275 21.64 23.11 -13.77
C LEU A 275 22.92 22.37 -13.34
N ALA A 276 22.90 21.04 -13.22
CA ALA A 276 24.03 20.26 -12.69
C ALA A 276 25.34 20.51 -13.45
N ALA A 277 25.27 20.54 -14.79
CA ALA A 277 26.43 20.83 -15.63
C ALA A 277 27.01 22.25 -15.47
N GLN A 278 26.16 23.22 -15.06
CA GLN A 278 26.56 24.61 -14.84
C GLN A 278 27.19 24.84 -13.47
N TYR A 279 26.80 24.03 -12.46
CA TYR A 279 27.21 24.19 -11.06
C TYR A 279 27.73 22.87 -10.45
N PRO A 280 28.79 22.24 -11.05
CA PRO A 280 29.28 20.94 -10.59
C PRO A 280 29.77 20.96 -9.13
N ASP A 281 30.39 22.06 -8.69
CA ASP A 281 30.86 22.18 -7.30
C ASP A 281 29.70 22.21 -6.31
N LYS A 282 28.57 22.84 -6.68
CA LYS A 282 27.36 22.84 -5.86
C LYS A 282 26.74 21.46 -5.78
N VAL A 283 26.72 20.70 -6.86
CA VAL A 283 26.28 19.29 -6.87
C VAL A 283 27.07 18.49 -5.85
N GLN A 284 28.42 18.60 -5.87
CA GLN A 284 29.27 17.88 -4.92
C GLN A 284 29.05 18.34 -3.47
N ALA A 285 28.89 19.64 -3.25
CA ALA A 285 28.63 20.19 -1.91
C ALA A 285 27.29 19.69 -1.34
N LEU A 286 26.21 19.68 -2.15
CA LEU A 286 24.90 19.20 -1.71
C LEU A 286 24.89 17.68 -1.54
N LYS A 287 25.59 16.91 -2.40
CA LYS A 287 25.75 15.46 -2.21
C LYS A 287 26.43 15.16 -0.87
N LYS A 288 27.49 15.91 -0.54
CA LYS A 288 28.15 15.76 0.76
C LYS A 288 27.20 16.04 1.92
N ARG A 289 26.40 17.10 1.85
CA ARG A 289 25.38 17.40 2.87
C ARG A 289 24.31 16.32 2.95
N PHE A 290 23.86 15.77 1.82
CA PHE A 290 22.95 14.62 1.84
C PHE A 290 23.54 13.44 2.62
N ILE A 291 24.81 13.12 2.38
CA ILE A 291 25.50 12.03 3.09
C ILE A 291 25.55 12.31 4.60
N GLU A 292 25.80 13.55 5.02
CA GLU A 292 25.83 13.96 6.43
C GLU A 292 24.44 13.76 7.08
N GLU A 293 23.36 14.21 6.43
CA GLU A 293 22.00 14.00 6.89
C GLU A 293 21.61 12.51 6.90
N ALA A 294 22.00 11.75 5.86
CA ALA A 294 21.75 10.34 5.74
C ALA A 294 22.40 9.50 6.88
N HIS A 295 23.59 9.88 7.30
CA HIS A 295 24.24 9.29 8.49
C HIS A 295 23.52 9.69 9.78
N LYS A 296 23.16 10.96 9.92
CA LYS A 296 22.46 11.46 11.12
C LYS A 296 21.13 10.75 11.34
N TYR A 297 20.38 10.51 10.28
CA TYR A 297 19.02 9.95 10.33
C TYR A 297 18.95 8.46 9.95
N GLN A 298 20.07 7.76 9.90
CA GLN A 298 20.15 6.31 9.69
C GLN A 298 19.51 5.85 8.35
N VAL A 299 19.69 6.63 7.30
CA VAL A 299 19.22 6.29 5.93
C VAL A 299 20.07 5.15 5.34
N PHE A 300 21.34 5.06 5.74
CA PHE A 300 22.23 4.00 5.27
C PHE A 300 22.04 2.67 6.03
N PRO A 301 22.21 1.50 5.34
CA PRO A 301 22.51 1.39 3.91
C PRO A 301 21.31 1.72 3.04
N MET A 302 21.52 2.47 1.93
CA MET A 302 20.48 2.68 0.93
C MET A 302 20.20 1.40 0.16
N ASP A 303 18.93 1.15 -0.15
CA ASP A 303 18.46 -0.06 -0.82
C ASP A 303 17.29 0.30 -1.75
N ASP A 304 17.45 0.05 -3.03
CA ASP A 304 16.43 0.30 -4.06
C ASP A 304 15.57 -0.94 -4.39
N SER A 305 15.79 -2.05 -3.69
CA SER A 305 14.99 -3.26 -3.89
C SER A 305 13.55 -3.05 -3.44
N VAL A 306 12.59 -3.61 -4.17
CA VAL A 306 11.16 -3.61 -3.81
C VAL A 306 10.71 -5.02 -3.49
N ALA A 307 10.80 -5.94 -4.44
CA ALA A 307 10.35 -7.32 -4.25
C ALA A 307 11.08 -8.04 -3.09
N ALA A 308 12.39 -7.83 -2.95
CA ALA A 308 13.17 -8.41 -1.86
C ALA A 308 12.69 -7.94 -0.48
N ARG A 309 12.27 -6.68 -0.35
CA ARG A 309 11.71 -6.14 0.92
C ARG A 309 10.36 -6.77 1.27
N ILE A 310 9.52 -7.07 0.28
CA ILE A 310 8.20 -7.68 0.53
C ILE A 310 8.36 -9.07 1.13
N VAL A 311 9.32 -9.86 0.62
CA VAL A 311 9.56 -11.24 1.06
C VAL A 311 10.58 -11.37 2.20
N ALA A 312 11.25 -10.28 2.58
CA ALA A 312 12.23 -10.31 3.67
C ALA A 312 11.59 -10.71 5.01
N PRO A 313 12.22 -11.60 5.79
CA PRO A 313 11.75 -11.93 7.13
C PRO A 313 11.66 -10.67 8.00
N ARG A 314 10.51 -10.48 8.66
CA ARG A 314 10.28 -9.34 9.55
C ARG A 314 10.08 -9.82 10.98
N PRO A 315 10.58 -9.11 11.98
CA PRO A 315 10.21 -9.37 13.36
C PRO A 315 8.70 -9.18 13.54
N ASN A 316 8.02 -10.22 14.01
CA ASN A 316 6.61 -10.16 14.38
C ASN A 316 6.33 -11.21 15.46
N ILE A 317 5.13 -11.19 16.05
CA ILE A 317 4.74 -12.11 17.12
C ILE A 317 4.58 -13.56 16.65
N THR A 318 4.52 -13.80 15.34
CA THR A 318 4.41 -15.12 14.73
C THR A 318 5.75 -15.67 14.22
N ALA A 319 6.82 -14.87 14.28
CA ALA A 319 8.14 -15.25 13.76
C ALA A 319 8.64 -16.57 14.36
N GLY A 320 9.02 -17.51 13.49
CA GLY A 320 9.53 -18.83 13.90
C GLY A 320 8.48 -19.80 14.44
N ARG A 321 7.22 -19.41 14.56
CA ARG A 321 6.13 -20.30 14.99
C ARG A 321 5.61 -21.13 13.82
N LYS A 322 5.49 -22.45 14.06
CA LYS A 322 4.89 -23.39 13.10
C LYS A 322 3.50 -23.84 13.51
N THR A 323 3.12 -23.65 14.76
CA THR A 323 1.83 -24.09 15.30
C THR A 323 1.15 -22.95 16.04
N PHE A 324 -0.13 -22.77 15.75
CA PHE A 324 -1.00 -21.77 16.35
C PHE A 324 -2.24 -22.45 16.89
N VAL A 325 -2.68 -22.07 18.10
CA VAL A 325 -3.85 -22.66 18.74
C VAL A 325 -4.75 -21.56 19.28
N TYR A 326 -6.01 -21.61 18.92
CA TYR A 326 -7.07 -20.72 19.35
C TYR A 326 -8.15 -21.52 20.06
N THR A 327 -8.55 -21.09 21.25
CA THR A 327 -9.56 -21.77 22.09
C THR A 327 -10.77 -20.89 22.38
N ARG A 328 -10.85 -19.77 21.71
CA ARG A 328 -11.97 -18.82 21.79
C ARG A 328 -12.09 -18.03 20.49
N PRO A 329 -13.28 -17.53 20.17
CA PRO A 329 -13.45 -16.58 19.09
C PRO A 329 -12.58 -15.34 19.30
N MET A 330 -12.09 -14.75 18.21
CA MET A 330 -11.38 -13.48 18.17
C MET A 330 -11.52 -12.85 16.78
N THR A 331 -11.61 -11.54 16.72
CA THR A 331 -11.78 -10.79 15.49
C THR A 331 -10.83 -9.59 15.46
N GLY A 332 -10.55 -9.09 14.26
CA GLY A 332 -9.74 -7.88 14.08
C GLY A 332 -8.24 -8.09 14.30
N LEU A 333 -7.71 -9.32 14.22
CA LEU A 333 -6.28 -9.53 14.28
C LEU A 333 -5.63 -9.09 12.97
N PRO A 334 -4.64 -8.17 13.00
CA PRO A 334 -3.93 -7.76 11.79
C PRO A 334 -3.24 -8.96 11.12
N GLN A 335 -3.23 -8.99 9.79
CA GLN A 335 -2.61 -10.09 9.04
C GLN A 335 -1.13 -10.28 9.38
N GLY A 336 -0.39 -9.20 9.65
CA GLY A 336 1.01 -9.27 10.07
C GLY A 336 1.25 -10.03 11.38
N ASP A 337 0.21 -10.15 12.22
CA ASP A 337 0.25 -10.83 13.52
C ASP A 337 -0.48 -12.20 13.49
N SER A 338 -0.91 -12.65 12.32
CA SER A 338 -1.64 -13.90 12.09
C SER A 338 -0.76 -14.99 11.44
N PRO A 339 -1.21 -16.26 11.43
CA PRO A 339 -0.52 -17.32 10.69
C PRO A 339 -0.49 -17.02 9.19
N LEU A 340 0.69 -16.93 8.60
CA LEU A 340 0.85 -16.72 7.16
C LEU A 340 0.80 -18.07 6.44
N LEU A 341 -0.24 -18.29 5.62
CA LEU A 341 -0.44 -19.53 4.85
C LEU A 341 0.08 -19.44 3.40
N LEU A 342 0.52 -18.27 2.96
CA LEU A 342 1.06 -18.09 1.62
C LEU A 342 2.35 -18.89 1.43
N ASP A 343 2.52 -19.55 0.28
CA ASP A 343 3.73 -20.29 -0.11
C ASP A 343 4.15 -21.39 0.87
N ALA A 344 3.18 -22.09 1.43
CA ALA A 344 3.42 -23.10 2.45
C ALA A 344 2.43 -24.26 2.33
N SER A 345 2.87 -25.43 2.78
CA SER A 345 1.94 -26.50 3.16
C SER A 345 1.38 -26.20 4.55
N TYR A 346 0.13 -26.53 4.78
CA TYR A 346 -0.50 -26.28 6.09
C TYR A 346 -1.65 -27.24 6.38
N ARG A 347 -1.94 -27.40 7.67
CA ARG A 347 -3.12 -28.09 8.19
C ARG A 347 -3.88 -27.13 9.10
N ILE A 348 -5.19 -27.04 8.88
CA ILE A 348 -6.12 -26.36 9.77
C ILE A 348 -7.07 -27.42 10.33
N SER A 349 -7.21 -27.50 11.66
CA SER A 349 -8.09 -28.45 12.33
C SER A 349 -8.94 -27.74 13.35
N ALA A 350 -10.27 -27.88 13.25
CA ALA A 350 -11.26 -27.28 14.14
C ALA A 350 -12.06 -28.39 14.85
N ASP A 351 -12.00 -28.40 16.18
CA ASP A 351 -12.84 -29.23 17.04
C ASP A 351 -14.11 -28.43 17.37
N LEU A 352 -15.27 -28.92 16.90
CA LEU A 352 -16.55 -28.25 16.98
C LEU A 352 -17.56 -29.10 17.78
N GLU A 353 -18.48 -28.43 18.49
CA GLU A 353 -19.68 -29.05 19.02
C GLU A 353 -20.90 -28.44 18.34
N VAL A 354 -21.53 -29.22 17.48
CA VAL A 354 -22.72 -28.83 16.70
C VAL A 354 -23.98 -29.00 17.54
N PRO A 355 -24.82 -27.95 17.72
CA PRO A 355 -26.06 -28.04 18.47
C PRO A 355 -27.15 -28.86 17.73
N GLN A 356 -28.26 -29.17 18.42
CA GLN A 356 -29.34 -29.99 17.86
C GLN A 356 -30.03 -29.37 16.64
N GLU A 357 -30.06 -28.05 16.57
CA GLU A 357 -30.61 -27.26 15.46
C GLU A 357 -29.69 -27.17 14.24
N GLY A 358 -28.50 -27.76 14.31
CA GLY A 358 -27.47 -27.62 13.29
C GLY A 358 -26.61 -26.38 13.51
N ALA A 359 -25.61 -26.18 12.64
CA ALA A 359 -24.71 -25.05 12.77
C ALA A 359 -24.35 -24.46 11.41
N GLU A 360 -24.05 -23.15 11.38
CA GLU A 360 -23.45 -22.46 10.26
C GLU A 360 -22.50 -21.33 10.76
N GLY A 361 -21.74 -20.71 9.89
CA GLY A 361 -20.89 -19.59 10.22
C GLY A 361 -19.43 -19.84 9.99
N MET A 362 -18.64 -18.78 10.15
CA MET A 362 -17.21 -18.76 9.91
C MET A 362 -16.44 -19.40 11.06
N ILE A 363 -15.63 -20.40 10.76
CA ILE A 363 -14.66 -21.00 11.68
C ILE A 363 -13.40 -20.14 11.71
N LEU A 364 -12.91 -19.77 10.53
CA LEU A 364 -11.68 -19.03 10.33
C LEU A 364 -11.73 -18.28 9.00
N THR A 365 -11.35 -17.00 8.98
CA THR A 365 -11.11 -16.23 7.75
C THR A 365 -9.86 -15.39 7.84
N SER A 366 -9.25 -15.08 6.70
CA SER A 366 -8.20 -14.07 6.54
C SER A 366 -8.28 -13.48 5.14
N GLY A 367 -8.26 -12.16 5.06
CA GLY A 367 -8.57 -11.46 3.81
C GLY A 367 -10.08 -11.41 3.56
N GLY A 368 -10.48 -11.02 2.35
CA GLY A 368 -11.88 -10.78 2.04
C GLY A 368 -12.21 -10.88 0.55
N ARG A 369 -13.08 -9.98 0.09
CA ARG A 369 -13.65 -9.97 -1.27
C ARG A 369 -12.61 -9.96 -2.38
N PHE A 370 -11.45 -9.33 -2.17
CA PHE A 370 -10.44 -9.09 -3.20
C PHE A 370 -9.22 -10.01 -3.13
N ALA A 371 -9.00 -10.69 -2.02
CA ALA A 371 -8.11 -11.83 -1.85
C ALA A 371 -8.21 -12.36 -0.42
N GLY A 372 -8.30 -13.68 -0.26
CA GLY A 372 -8.38 -14.27 1.07
C GLY A 372 -8.76 -15.74 1.05
N TYR A 373 -8.93 -16.30 2.23
CA TYR A 373 -9.44 -17.65 2.41
C TYR A 373 -10.42 -17.70 3.58
N GLY A 374 -11.35 -18.65 3.49
CA GLY A 374 -12.33 -18.89 4.56
C GLY A 374 -12.56 -20.37 4.80
N PHE A 375 -12.69 -20.74 6.06
CA PHE A 375 -13.10 -22.05 6.53
C PHE A 375 -14.39 -21.91 7.32
N TYR A 376 -15.49 -22.45 6.84
CA TYR A 376 -16.81 -22.17 7.37
C TYR A 376 -17.80 -23.32 7.21
N LEU A 377 -18.90 -23.24 7.92
CA LEU A 377 -20.07 -24.11 7.74
C LEU A 377 -21.14 -23.35 6.95
N LEU A 378 -21.45 -23.83 5.74
CA LEU A 378 -22.50 -23.29 4.88
C LEU A 378 -23.72 -24.20 4.93
N LYS A 379 -24.80 -23.77 5.57
CA LYS A 379 -25.98 -24.60 5.78
C LYS A 379 -25.63 -25.97 6.40
N GLY A 380 -24.75 -25.93 7.40
CA GLY A 380 -24.25 -27.09 8.11
C GLY A 380 -23.13 -27.86 7.44
N LYS A 381 -22.81 -27.59 6.17
CA LYS A 381 -21.77 -28.30 5.42
C LYS A 381 -20.42 -27.62 5.58
N PRO A 382 -19.34 -28.37 5.82
CA PRO A 382 -18.00 -27.78 5.91
C PRO A 382 -17.53 -27.32 4.53
N VAL A 383 -16.95 -26.13 4.48
CA VAL A 383 -16.39 -25.51 3.28
C VAL A 383 -15.04 -24.91 3.61
N PHE A 384 -14.05 -25.14 2.73
CA PHE A 384 -12.84 -24.32 2.65
C PHE A 384 -12.79 -23.64 1.29
N LEU A 385 -12.46 -22.35 1.25
CA LEU A 385 -12.44 -21.57 0.02
C LEU A 385 -11.21 -20.67 -0.03
N TRP A 386 -10.52 -20.66 -1.16
CA TRP A 386 -9.57 -19.65 -1.57
C TRP A 386 -10.19 -18.68 -2.57
N ASN A 387 -10.09 -17.40 -2.30
CA ASN A 387 -10.38 -16.32 -3.22
C ASN A 387 -9.07 -15.80 -3.82
N LEU A 388 -8.81 -16.14 -5.07
CA LEU A 388 -7.62 -15.73 -5.81
C LEU A 388 -7.90 -14.42 -6.55
N LEU A 389 -7.77 -13.28 -5.83
CA LEU A 389 -7.82 -11.92 -6.39
C LEU A 389 -9.16 -11.52 -7.03
N ASP A 390 -10.28 -12.10 -6.60
CA ASP A 390 -11.59 -11.99 -7.27
C ASP A 390 -11.60 -12.46 -8.74
N LEU A 391 -10.52 -13.05 -9.20
CA LEU A 391 -10.42 -13.63 -10.55
C LEU A 391 -10.91 -15.07 -10.58
N GLU A 392 -10.62 -15.84 -9.56
CA GLU A 392 -10.99 -17.24 -9.38
C GLU A 392 -11.28 -17.55 -7.93
N ARG A 393 -12.25 -18.42 -7.67
CA ARG A 393 -12.51 -19.00 -6.35
C ARG A 393 -12.41 -20.51 -6.40
N VAL A 394 -11.52 -21.08 -5.58
CA VAL A 394 -11.34 -22.53 -5.47
C VAL A 394 -11.98 -23.00 -4.17
N LYS A 395 -13.01 -23.84 -4.27
CA LYS A 395 -13.88 -24.23 -3.14
C LYS A 395 -13.86 -25.75 -2.94
N TRP A 396 -13.57 -26.19 -1.73
CA TRP A 396 -13.76 -27.56 -1.27
C TRP A 396 -14.98 -27.60 -0.38
N ALA A 397 -15.85 -28.59 -0.55
CA ALA A 397 -17.10 -28.66 0.20
C ALA A 397 -17.51 -30.09 0.53
N GLY A 398 -17.94 -30.32 1.76
CA GLY A 398 -18.62 -31.55 2.14
C GLY A 398 -20.01 -31.66 1.50
N SER A 399 -20.42 -32.85 1.13
CA SER A 399 -21.73 -33.10 0.54
C SER A 399 -22.86 -33.07 1.56
N GLU A 400 -22.57 -33.36 2.85
CA GLU A 400 -23.54 -33.51 3.94
C GLU A 400 -23.32 -32.46 5.04
N ALA A 401 -24.42 -32.06 5.69
CA ALA A 401 -24.33 -31.23 6.88
C ALA A 401 -23.83 -32.08 8.07
N LEU A 402 -23.06 -31.42 8.96
CA LEU A 402 -22.62 -32.06 10.20
C LEU A 402 -23.83 -32.39 11.09
N SER A 403 -23.85 -33.61 11.63
CA SER A 403 -24.87 -34.02 12.62
C SER A 403 -24.65 -33.27 13.94
N PRO A 404 -25.70 -33.20 14.82
CA PRO A 404 -25.47 -32.71 16.17
C PRO A 404 -24.45 -33.54 16.95
N GLY A 405 -23.57 -32.88 17.70
CA GLY A 405 -22.52 -33.52 18.50
C GLY A 405 -21.12 -32.98 18.17
N LYS A 406 -20.12 -33.72 18.61
CA LYS A 406 -18.70 -33.34 18.42
C LYS A 406 -18.19 -33.83 17.09
N HIS A 407 -17.52 -32.93 16.39
CA HIS A 407 -16.87 -33.17 15.09
C HIS A 407 -15.51 -32.53 15.05
N GLN A 408 -14.60 -33.16 14.30
CA GLN A 408 -13.36 -32.54 13.87
C GLN A 408 -13.44 -32.28 12.36
N VAL A 409 -13.27 -31.01 11.98
CA VAL A 409 -13.20 -30.60 10.57
C VAL A 409 -11.79 -30.16 10.27
N GLU A 410 -11.18 -30.74 9.24
CA GLU A 410 -9.77 -30.49 8.85
C GLU A 410 -9.67 -30.06 7.40
N PHE A 411 -8.72 -29.17 7.13
CA PHE A 411 -8.27 -28.86 5.78
C PHE A 411 -6.75 -28.98 5.71
N ASP A 412 -6.27 -29.92 4.92
CA ASP A 412 -4.84 -30.09 4.58
C ASP A 412 -4.56 -29.49 3.22
N PHE A 413 -3.50 -28.71 3.11
CA PHE A 413 -2.97 -28.20 1.85
C PHE A 413 -1.51 -28.61 1.67
N SER A 414 -1.23 -29.35 0.60
CA SER A 414 0.12 -29.74 0.18
C SER A 414 0.56 -28.83 -0.95
N TYR A 415 1.51 -27.95 -0.68
CA TYR A 415 2.03 -26.96 -1.63
C TYR A 415 3.16 -27.56 -2.47
N ASP A 416 3.11 -27.38 -3.80
CA ASP A 416 4.07 -27.97 -4.74
C ASP A 416 5.31 -27.09 -4.96
N GLY A 417 5.30 -25.84 -4.47
CA GLY A 417 6.38 -24.88 -4.67
C GLY A 417 7.47 -24.91 -3.62
N LYS A 418 8.50 -24.11 -3.83
CA LYS A 418 9.67 -24.01 -2.95
C LYS A 418 9.64 -22.80 -1.99
N GLY A 419 8.56 -22.07 -1.93
CA GLY A 419 8.39 -20.91 -1.05
C GLY A 419 8.38 -19.56 -1.76
N ALA A 420 8.23 -18.47 -0.99
CA ALA A 420 7.90 -17.13 -1.46
C ALA A 420 8.80 -16.59 -2.57
N GLY A 421 10.07 -16.76 -2.53
CA GLY A 421 10.97 -16.23 -3.55
C GLY A 421 10.84 -16.88 -4.93
N THR A 422 10.33 -18.14 -5.03
CA THR A 422 10.29 -18.87 -6.30
C THR A 422 9.14 -18.47 -7.21
N LEU A 423 8.11 -17.85 -6.66
CA LEU A 423 6.84 -17.64 -7.34
C LEU A 423 6.86 -16.44 -8.26
N ALA A 424 7.50 -15.37 -7.83
CA ALA A 424 7.69 -14.16 -8.64
C ALA A 424 8.47 -14.44 -9.95
N TYR A 425 9.22 -15.54 -10.01
CA TYR A 425 10.07 -15.88 -11.14
C TYR A 425 9.54 -17.00 -12.03
N ASN A 426 8.76 -17.92 -11.48
CA ASN A 426 8.25 -19.08 -12.21
C ASN A 426 6.88 -18.82 -12.85
N SER A 427 6.25 -17.70 -12.53
CA SER A 427 4.94 -17.35 -13.05
C SER A 427 4.93 -15.92 -13.57
N TYR A 428 5.04 -15.75 -14.87
CA TYR A 428 4.79 -14.46 -15.54
C TYR A 428 3.39 -13.89 -15.27
N SER A 429 2.49 -14.70 -14.72
CA SER A 429 1.15 -14.29 -14.33
C SER A 429 1.07 -13.74 -12.90
N GLY A 430 2.20 -13.70 -12.15
CA GLY A 430 2.23 -13.26 -10.76
C GLY A 430 1.56 -14.20 -9.76
N LEU A 431 0.94 -15.29 -10.21
CA LEU A 431 0.34 -16.32 -9.35
C LEU A 431 1.34 -17.41 -8.98
N GLY A 432 1.15 -18.00 -7.79
CA GLY A 432 2.04 -19.02 -7.26
C GLY A 432 1.88 -20.39 -7.88
N GLN A 433 2.69 -21.34 -7.39
CA GLN A 433 2.62 -22.75 -7.78
C GLN A 433 1.31 -23.39 -7.31
N SER A 434 1.02 -24.57 -7.86
CA SER A 434 -0.12 -25.39 -7.47
C SER A 434 0.00 -25.96 -6.06
N GLY A 435 -1.07 -26.58 -5.62
CA GLY A 435 -1.11 -27.41 -4.43
C GLY A 435 -2.39 -28.23 -4.36
N THR A 436 -2.39 -29.28 -3.55
CA THR A 436 -3.54 -30.14 -3.36
C THR A 436 -4.20 -29.87 -2.01
N GLY A 437 -5.46 -29.43 -2.05
CA GLY A 437 -6.30 -29.25 -0.87
C GLY A 437 -7.14 -30.50 -0.59
N THR A 438 -7.26 -30.89 0.67
CA THR A 438 -8.05 -32.04 1.12
C THR A 438 -8.86 -31.67 2.34
N LEU A 439 -10.18 -31.67 2.19
CA LEU A 439 -11.15 -31.41 3.26
C LEU A 439 -11.57 -32.75 3.90
N LYS A 440 -11.56 -32.81 5.24
CA LYS A 440 -11.92 -34.00 6.01
C LYS A 440 -12.94 -33.66 7.11
N VAL A 441 -13.76 -34.64 7.43
CA VAL A 441 -14.67 -34.65 8.60
C VAL A 441 -14.44 -35.95 9.36
N ASP A 442 -14.13 -35.85 10.66
CA ASP A 442 -13.87 -36.97 11.54
C ASP A 442 -12.84 -37.98 10.92
N GLY A 443 -11.78 -37.43 10.35
CA GLY A 443 -10.72 -38.18 9.69
C GLY A 443 -11.06 -38.75 8.30
N LYS A 444 -12.30 -38.58 7.80
CA LYS A 444 -12.69 -39.06 6.46
C LYS A 444 -12.59 -37.92 5.44
N VAL A 445 -11.96 -38.19 4.31
CA VAL A 445 -11.91 -37.25 3.18
C VAL A 445 -13.31 -37.07 2.61
N VAL A 446 -13.77 -35.81 2.54
CA VAL A 446 -15.06 -35.42 1.97
C VAL A 446 -14.92 -34.68 0.64
N ASP A 447 -13.79 -34.01 0.41
CA ASP A 447 -13.43 -33.40 -0.89
C ASP A 447 -11.90 -33.31 -1.01
N SER A 448 -11.38 -33.48 -2.24
CA SER A 448 -9.96 -33.30 -2.53
C SER A 448 -9.77 -32.86 -3.97
N LYS A 449 -9.02 -31.79 -4.20
CA LYS A 449 -8.72 -31.30 -5.55
C LYS A 449 -7.46 -30.46 -5.57
N VAL A 450 -6.90 -30.34 -6.76
CA VAL A 450 -5.76 -29.46 -7.03
C VAL A 450 -6.28 -28.01 -7.16
N MET A 451 -5.55 -27.09 -6.55
CA MET A 451 -5.60 -25.68 -6.83
C MET A 451 -4.40 -25.35 -7.72
N GLU A 452 -4.68 -25.01 -8.96
CA GLU A 452 -3.64 -24.87 -10.00
C GLU A 452 -2.66 -23.71 -9.73
N LYS A 453 -3.10 -22.72 -8.98
CA LYS A 453 -2.34 -21.51 -8.66
C LYS A 453 -2.63 -21.06 -7.24
N THR A 454 -1.64 -20.43 -6.59
CA THR A 454 -1.76 -19.85 -5.25
C THR A 454 -1.44 -18.36 -5.27
N LEU A 455 -1.76 -17.65 -4.19
CA LEU A 455 -1.31 -16.27 -3.97
C LEU A 455 0.10 -16.27 -3.40
N PRO A 456 1.06 -15.55 -4.02
CA PRO A 456 2.45 -15.61 -3.60
C PRO A 456 2.84 -14.61 -2.53
N MET A 457 2.23 -13.42 -2.50
CA MET A 457 2.83 -12.29 -1.79
C MET A 457 1.95 -11.71 -0.69
N ILE A 458 0.67 -11.43 -0.97
CA ILE A 458 -0.17 -10.67 -0.04
C ILE A 458 -1.65 -11.06 -0.18
N LEU A 459 -2.37 -11.06 0.95
CA LEU A 459 -3.82 -11.04 0.98
C LEU A 459 -4.33 -9.60 0.97
N GLN A 460 -5.64 -9.41 0.94
CA GLN A 460 -6.24 -8.08 1.11
C GLN A 460 -5.88 -7.53 2.50
N TRP A 461 -5.07 -6.48 2.56
CA TRP A 461 -4.40 -6.02 3.80
C TRP A 461 -5.26 -5.17 4.74
N ASP A 462 -6.37 -4.64 4.26
CA ASP A 462 -7.37 -3.90 5.05
C ASP A 462 -8.45 -4.81 5.66
N GLU A 463 -8.30 -6.13 5.44
CA GLU A 463 -9.06 -7.17 6.09
C GLU A 463 -8.32 -7.77 7.29
N SER A 464 -9.06 -8.41 8.20
CA SER A 464 -8.51 -9.05 9.37
C SER A 464 -8.39 -10.58 9.24
N PHE A 465 -7.66 -11.17 10.19
CA PHE A 465 -7.74 -12.58 10.51
C PHE A 465 -8.74 -12.74 11.66
N ASP A 466 -9.78 -13.51 11.42
CA ASP A 466 -10.88 -13.70 12.35
C ASP A 466 -11.12 -15.19 12.63
N VAL A 467 -11.44 -15.51 13.88
CA VAL A 467 -11.80 -16.85 14.34
C VAL A 467 -13.19 -16.82 14.95
N GLY A 468 -14.11 -17.66 14.46
CA GLY A 468 -15.48 -17.77 14.95
C GLY A 468 -16.45 -16.72 14.39
N SER A 469 -16.00 -15.85 13.52
CA SER A 469 -16.83 -14.91 12.75
C SER A 469 -16.07 -14.41 11.53
N ASP A 470 -16.77 -13.82 10.56
CA ASP A 470 -16.22 -12.94 9.54
C ASP A 470 -16.88 -11.58 9.73
N THR A 471 -16.09 -10.49 9.77
CA THR A 471 -16.56 -9.19 10.28
C THR A 471 -16.53 -8.05 9.27
N LEU A 472 -15.75 -8.14 8.18
CA LEU A 472 -15.57 -7.05 7.20
C LEU A 472 -16.21 -7.40 5.85
N THR A 473 -15.45 -7.92 4.86
CA THR A 473 -16.01 -8.36 3.58
C THR A 473 -15.84 -9.86 3.39
N GLY A 474 -16.85 -10.51 2.83
CA GLY A 474 -16.84 -11.97 2.64
C GLY A 474 -15.81 -12.41 1.59
N VAL A 475 -15.14 -13.52 1.83
CA VAL A 475 -14.28 -14.14 0.81
C VAL A 475 -15.09 -14.67 -0.39
N ASN A 476 -16.40 -14.87 -0.20
CA ASN A 476 -17.34 -15.21 -1.25
C ASN A 476 -18.76 -14.71 -0.92
N ASP A 477 -19.15 -13.58 -1.49
CA ASP A 477 -20.46 -12.96 -1.29
C ASP A 477 -21.64 -13.81 -1.81
N GLU A 478 -21.39 -14.82 -2.65
CA GLU A 478 -22.41 -15.77 -3.10
C GLU A 478 -22.80 -16.78 -2.02
N ASP A 479 -21.91 -17.06 -1.08
CA ASP A 479 -22.16 -18.02 0.01
C ASP A 479 -22.75 -17.35 1.25
N TYR A 480 -22.25 -16.17 1.63
CA TYR A 480 -22.66 -15.44 2.83
C TYR A 480 -22.31 -13.95 2.76
N LEU A 481 -22.92 -13.18 3.64
CA LEU A 481 -22.56 -11.78 3.89
C LEU A 481 -22.16 -11.61 5.36
N PRO A 482 -21.10 -10.87 5.67
CA PRO A 482 -20.71 -10.53 7.04
C PRO A 482 -21.77 -9.64 7.74
N PRO A 483 -21.88 -9.70 9.09
CA PRO A 483 -21.15 -10.62 9.96
C PRO A 483 -21.64 -12.07 9.81
N PHE A 484 -20.70 -13.02 9.67
CA PHE A 484 -21.03 -14.44 9.53
C PHE A 484 -20.49 -15.22 10.73
N THR A 485 -21.20 -15.14 11.84
CA THR A 485 -20.79 -15.70 13.12
C THR A 485 -21.07 -17.20 13.21
N LEU A 486 -20.10 -17.97 13.69
CA LEU A 486 -20.21 -19.41 13.91
C LEU A 486 -21.26 -19.71 15.02
N THR A 487 -22.21 -20.54 14.70
CA THR A 487 -23.26 -20.98 15.67
C THR A 487 -22.89 -22.29 16.37
N ALA A 488 -21.89 -23.04 15.88
CA ALA A 488 -21.31 -24.17 16.63
C ALA A 488 -20.39 -23.64 17.74
N LYS A 489 -20.22 -24.40 18.81
CA LYS A 489 -19.19 -24.13 19.80
C LYS A 489 -17.84 -24.57 19.25
N LEU A 490 -16.89 -23.64 19.20
CA LEU A 490 -15.50 -23.91 18.86
C LEU A 490 -14.74 -24.28 20.13
N ASP A 491 -14.39 -25.55 20.28
CA ASP A 491 -13.59 -26.02 21.41
C ASP A 491 -12.09 -25.71 21.18
N LYS A 492 -11.60 -25.89 19.95
CA LYS A 492 -10.23 -25.65 19.58
C LYS A 492 -10.08 -25.47 18.07
N LEU A 493 -9.26 -24.50 17.66
CA LEU A 493 -8.74 -24.37 16.31
C LEU A 493 -7.22 -24.47 16.36
N SER A 494 -6.62 -25.35 15.58
CA SER A 494 -5.17 -25.43 15.42
C SER A 494 -4.78 -25.25 13.97
N ILE A 495 -3.67 -24.53 13.75
CA ILE A 495 -3.08 -24.28 12.45
C ILE A 495 -1.62 -24.70 12.53
N GLU A 496 -1.21 -25.63 11.68
CA GLU A 496 0.17 -26.05 11.51
C GLU A 496 0.66 -25.60 10.13
N VAL A 497 1.82 -24.93 10.09
CA VAL A 497 2.39 -24.40 8.84
C VAL A 497 3.76 -25.04 8.62
N ASP A 498 3.93 -25.66 7.47
CA ASP A 498 5.21 -26.20 7.01
C ASP A 498 5.67 -25.43 5.78
N ARG A 499 6.61 -24.51 6.01
CA ARG A 499 7.12 -23.62 4.97
C ARG A 499 8.40 -24.19 4.38
N PRO A 500 8.48 -24.37 3.03
CA PRO A 500 9.69 -24.79 2.39
C PRO A 500 10.84 -23.82 2.67
N GLN A 501 12.04 -24.36 2.87
CA GLN A 501 13.27 -23.57 3.02
C GLN A 501 14.04 -23.60 1.69
N LEU A 502 14.41 -22.41 1.19
CA LEU A 502 15.24 -22.30 0.01
C LEU A 502 16.68 -22.73 0.33
N SER A 503 17.24 -23.57 -0.51
CA SER A 503 18.67 -23.87 -0.46
C SER A 503 19.48 -22.68 -1.00
N PRO A 504 20.79 -22.57 -0.67
CA PRO A 504 21.66 -21.57 -1.29
C PRO A 504 21.67 -21.62 -2.82
N GLU A 505 21.54 -22.81 -3.41
CA GLU A 505 21.45 -23.01 -4.87
C GLU A 505 20.12 -22.47 -5.43
N ASP A 506 19.01 -22.65 -4.71
CA ASP A 506 17.72 -22.10 -5.11
C ASP A 506 17.75 -20.57 -5.06
N ILE A 507 18.37 -19.97 -4.04
CA ILE A 507 18.56 -18.51 -3.92
C ILE A 507 19.37 -17.98 -5.11
N GLN A 508 20.50 -18.61 -5.47
CA GLN A 508 21.29 -18.20 -6.63
C GLN A 508 20.52 -18.29 -7.96
N LYS A 509 19.71 -19.36 -8.14
CA LYS A 509 18.85 -19.49 -9.33
C LYS A 509 17.79 -18.41 -9.40
N LEU A 510 17.24 -18.02 -8.25
CA LEU A 510 16.29 -16.92 -8.14
C LEU A 510 16.93 -15.58 -8.52
N GLU A 511 18.08 -15.26 -7.95
CA GLU A 511 18.83 -14.03 -8.26
C GLU A 511 19.19 -13.95 -9.75
N ALA A 512 19.64 -15.06 -10.34
CA ALA A 512 19.93 -15.12 -11.77
C ALA A 512 18.67 -14.95 -12.65
N ALA A 513 17.53 -15.52 -12.25
CA ALA A 513 16.27 -15.33 -12.94
C ALA A 513 15.75 -13.89 -12.84
N MET A 514 15.94 -13.21 -11.68
CA MET A 514 15.66 -11.80 -11.49
C MET A 514 16.45 -10.94 -12.48
N GLN A 515 17.76 -11.14 -12.53
CA GLN A 515 18.65 -10.40 -13.43
C GLN A 515 18.27 -10.62 -14.91
N ALA A 516 17.91 -11.84 -15.28
CA ALA A 516 17.51 -12.15 -16.66
C ALA A 516 16.18 -11.46 -17.04
N LYS A 517 15.23 -11.37 -16.11
CA LYS A 517 13.95 -10.70 -16.35
C LYS A 517 14.13 -9.18 -16.46
N SER A 518 14.91 -8.57 -15.60
CA SER A 518 15.18 -7.12 -15.67
C SER A 518 15.93 -6.68 -16.94
N ALA A 519 16.59 -7.62 -17.62
CA ALA A 519 17.25 -7.36 -18.90
C ALA A 519 16.30 -7.54 -20.11
N SER A 520 15.10 -8.07 -19.91
CA SER A 520 14.08 -8.30 -20.96
C SER A 520 12.90 -7.34 -20.90
N ASP A 521 12.73 -6.63 -19.79
CA ASP A 521 11.78 -5.53 -19.61
C ASP A 521 12.45 -4.17 -19.91
#